data_d72198d8726ac035b196c719f30772aa
#
_entry.id   d72198d8726ac035b196c719f30772aa
#
_cell.length_a   1.000
_cell.length_b   1.000
_cell.length_c   1.000
_cell.angle_alpha   90.00
_cell.angle_beta   90.00
_cell.angle_gamma   90.00
#
_symmetry.space_group_name_H-M   'P 1'
#
loop_
_entity.id
_entity.type
_entity.pdbx_description
1 polymer ?
#
loop_
_entity_poly.entity_id
_entity_poly.type
_entity_poly.pdbx_seq_one_letter_code
_entity_poly.pdbx_strand_id
1 'polypeptide(L)'
;MVNNNLLYLYFSIFIFSFNTHSQDAISVNDSIDIMNVMTFQEKAWNNGDINLFMEGYLKSKELVFSGSSGPVYGWKAIKQRYFNSYPTLESMGQLTFSVSKIKSLTPTTAYLIGEYYLKRVIGDSFGHFTLIWKNIEGKWLIISDHTSSSK
;
A
#
# COMPACT_ATOMS: atom_id res chain seq x y z
N MET A 1 63.16 38.92 -31.65
CA MET A 1 62.88 37.93 -30.61
C MET A 1 61.40 38.05 -30.28
N VAL A 2 60.59 37.16 -30.83
CA VAL A 2 59.13 37.13 -30.56
C VAL A 2 58.87 35.97 -29.62
N ASN A 3 58.39 36.29 -28.39
CA ASN A 3 58.13 35.33 -27.34
C ASN A 3 56.68 34.83 -27.51
N ASN A 4 56.52 33.62 -28.02
CA ASN A 4 55.23 32.96 -28.11
C ASN A 4 54.92 32.22 -26.82
N ASN A 5 54.19 32.85 -25.91
CA ASN A 5 53.60 32.18 -24.79
C ASN A 5 52.31 31.50 -25.24
N LEU A 6 52.36 30.19 -25.45
CA LEU A 6 51.22 29.34 -25.77
C LEU A 6 50.50 28.99 -24.46
N LEU A 7 49.34 29.63 -24.25
CA LEU A 7 48.49 29.41 -23.07
C LEU A 7 47.63 28.14 -23.34
N TYR A 8 47.97 27.04 -22.69
CA TYR A 8 47.17 25.81 -22.73
C TYR A 8 45.98 25.95 -21.77
N LEU A 9 44.79 26.09 -22.32
CA LEU A 9 43.53 26.08 -21.57
C LEU A 9 43.13 24.63 -21.36
N TYR A 10 43.32 24.10 -20.13
CA TYR A 10 42.79 22.80 -19.74
C TYR A 10 41.27 22.90 -19.51
N PHE A 11 40.49 22.37 -20.41
CA PHE A 11 39.03 22.23 -20.26
C PHE A 11 38.75 20.92 -19.52
N SER A 12 38.58 20.99 -18.18
CA SER A 12 38.17 19.84 -17.38
C SER A 12 36.69 19.54 -17.64
N ILE A 13 36.41 18.52 -18.44
CA ILE A 13 35.05 18.01 -18.61
C ILE A 13 34.66 17.23 -17.35
N PHE A 14 33.85 17.85 -16.50
CA PHE A 14 33.22 17.19 -15.36
C PHE A 14 32.07 16.34 -15.89
N ILE A 15 32.30 15.03 -16.04
CA ILE A 15 31.25 14.07 -16.40
C ILE A 15 30.40 13.82 -15.17
N PHE A 16 29.27 14.53 -15.07
CA PHE A 16 28.23 14.18 -14.09
C PHE A 16 27.57 12.86 -14.53
N SER A 17 27.93 11.76 -13.89
CA SER A 17 27.22 10.49 -14.02
C SER A 17 25.88 10.63 -13.31
N PHE A 18 24.82 10.93 -14.05
CA PHE A 18 23.45 10.78 -13.55
C PHE A 18 23.16 9.28 -13.41
N ASN A 19 23.20 8.77 -12.18
CA ASN A 19 22.61 7.49 -11.89
C ASN A 19 21.09 7.63 -12.04
N THR A 20 20.57 7.29 -13.22
CA THR A 20 19.15 7.10 -13.42
C THR A 20 18.77 5.85 -12.62
N HIS A 21 18.23 6.04 -11.43
CA HIS A 21 17.54 4.97 -10.73
C HIS A 21 16.31 4.64 -11.59
N SER A 22 16.42 3.59 -12.39
CA SER A 22 15.25 2.90 -12.91
C SER A 22 14.42 2.51 -11.69
N GLN A 23 13.15 2.93 -11.63
CA GLN A 23 12.23 2.41 -10.63
C GLN A 23 12.12 0.90 -10.92
N ASP A 24 12.84 0.09 -10.15
CA ASP A 24 12.81 -1.35 -10.29
C ASP A 24 11.37 -1.83 -10.11
N ALA A 25 10.94 -2.71 -11.00
CA ALA A 25 9.67 -3.40 -10.83
C ALA A 25 9.68 -4.10 -9.47
N ILE A 26 8.54 -4.13 -8.78
CA ILE A 26 8.44 -4.89 -7.53
C ILE A 26 8.92 -6.33 -7.77
N SER A 27 9.71 -6.88 -6.87
CA SER A 27 10.19 -8.25 -7.01
C SER A 27 9.01 -9.24 -7.02
N VAL A 28 9.18 -10.37 -7.69
CA VAL A 28 8.15 -11.41 -7.73
C VAL A 28 7.83 -11.90 -6.32
N ASN A 29 8.84 -12.07 -5.46
CA ASN A 29 8.65 -12.51 -4.08
C ASN A 29 7.88 -11.48 -3.26
N ASP A 30 8.21 -10.19 -3.34
CA ASP A 30 7.48 -9.13 -2.65
C ASP A 30 6.02 -9.04 -3.09
N SER A 31 5.76 -9.21 -4.39
CA SER A 31 4.39 -9.27 -4.91
C SER A 31 3.62 -10.46 -4.32
N ILE A 32 4.25 -11.64 -4.25
CA ILE A 32 3.65 -12.83 -3.64
C ILE A 32 3.36 -12.58 -2.16
N ASP A 33 4.29 -12.00 -1.41
CA ASP A 33 4.13 -11.73 0.02
C ASP A 33 2.98 -10.75 0.28
N ILE A 34 2.89 -9.67 -0.50
CA ILE A 34 1.75 -8.73 -0.43
C ILE A 34 0.44 -9.44 -0.73
N MET A 35 0.38 -10.27 -1.79
CA MET A 35 -0.82 -11.03 -2.14
C MET A 35 -1.21 -12.07 -1.06
N ASN A 36 -0.22 -12.67 -0.38
CA ASN A 36 -0.47 -13.55 0.75
C ASN A 36 -1.14 -12.81 1.91
N VAL A 37 -0.73 -11.57 2.22
CA VAL A 37 -1.38 -10.74 3.23
C VAL A 37 -2.81 -10.39 2.81
N MET A 38 -3.05 -10.03 1.55
CA MET A 38 -4.40 -9.76 1.03
C MET A 38 -5.31 -11.00 1.17
N THR A 39 -4.82 -12.18 0.77
CA THR A 39 -5.54 -13.44 0.91
C THR A 39 -5.83 -13.79 2.38
N PHE A 40 -4.86 -13.55 3.27
CA PHE A 40 -5.03 -13.75 4.70
C PHE A 40 -6.13 -12.82 5.27
N GLN A 41 -6.12 -11.53 4.89
CA GLN A 41 -7.15 -10.58 5.31
C GLN A 41 -8.54 -10.97 4.81
N GLU A 42 -8.67 -11.38 3.55
CA GLU A 42 -9.93 -11.86 2.98
C GLU A 42 -10.47 -13.06 3.77
N LYS A 43 -9.63 -14.04 4.06
CA LYS A 43 -10.01 -15.21 4.88
C LYS A 43 -10.41 -14.81 6.30
N ALA A 44 -9.65 -13.94 6.95
CA ALA A 44 -9.94 -13.45 8.30
C ALA A 44 -11.29 -12.74 8.35
N TRP A 45 -11.57 -11.87 7.38
CA TRP A 45 -12.84 -11.19 7.25
C TRP A 45 -13.99 -12.18 7.06
N ASN A 46 -13.87 -13.12 6.13
CA ASN A 46 -14.90 -14.10 5.80
C ASN A 46 -15.18 -15.09 6.94
N ASN A 47 -14.25 -15.21 7.90
CA ASN A 47 -14.44 -15.91 9.17
C ASN A 47 -14.99 -15.02 10.30
N GLY A 48 -15.25 -13.73 10.04
CA GLY A 48 -15.73 -12.77 11.04
C GLY A 48 -14.67 -12.27 12.01
N ASP A 49 -13.39 -12.48 11.70
CA ASP A 49 -12.28 -12.11 12.60
C ASP A 49 -11.63 -10.78 12.18
N ILE A 50 -12.22 -9.68 12.66
CA ILE A 50 -11.65 -8.33 12.49
C ILE A 50 -10.27 -8.21 13.17
N ASN A 51 -10.00 -8.99 14.24
CA ASN A 51 -8.69 -8.93 14.89
C ASN A 51 -7.60 -9.44 13.95
N LEU A 52 -7.83 -10.60 13.34
CA LEU A 52 -6.90 -11.15 12.34
C LEU A 52 -6.84 -10.29 11.08
N PHE A 53 -7.97 -9.77 10.60
CA PHE A 53 -7.99 -8.84 9.45
C PHE A 53 -7.04 -7.65 9.68
N MET A 54 -7.04 -7.09 10.88
CA MET A 54 -6.21 -5.94 11.24
C MET A 54 -4.71 -6.26 11.41
N GLU A 55 -4.31 -7.55 11.42
CA GLU A 55 -2.88 -7.92 11.44
C GLU A 55 -2.17 -7.61 10.10
N GLY A 56 -2.90 -7.41 9.01
CA GLY A 56 -2.35 -6.92 7.74
C GLY A 56 -1.91 -5.44 7.78
N TYR A 57 -2.29 -4.70 8.83
CA TYR A 57 -1.96 -3.29 8.99
C TYR A 57 -0.85 -3.08 10.02
N LEU A 58 0.01 -2.09 9.77
CA LEU A 58 1.04 -1.69 10.72
C LEU A 58 0.43 -1.19 12.04
N LYS A 59 0.83 -1.76 13.16
CA LYS A 59 0.41 -1.34 14.51
C LYS A 59 1.10 -0.03 14.91
N SER A 60 0.71 1.07 14.26
CA SER A 60 1.28 2.41 14.45
C SER A 60 0.20 3.45 14.70
N LYS A 61 0.58 4.56 15.36
CA LYS A 61 -0.25 5.77 15.47
C LYS A 61 -0.35 6.52 14.14
N GLU A 62 0.63 6.31 13.25
CA GLU A 62 0.73 6.94 11.93
C GLU A 62 -0.06 6.21 10.84
N LEU A 63 -0.64 5.03 11.13
CA LEU A 63 -1.51 4.34 10.19
C LEU A 63 -2.69 5.23 9.84
N VAL A 64 -3.00 5.33 8.54
CA VAL A 64 -4.14 6.13 8.05
C VAL A 64 -5.12 5.23 7.31
N PHE A 65 -6.40 5.36 7.63
CA PHE A 65 -7.50 4.87 6.81
C PHE A 65 -8.36 6.06 6.39
N SER A 66 -8.52 6.27 5.08
CA SER A 66 -9.38 7.30 4.50
C SER A 66 -10.52 6.64 3.73
N GLY A 67 -11.73 6.80 4.23
CA GLY A 67 -12.96 6.33 3.59
C GLY A 67 -13.92 7.48 3.30
N SER A 68 -15.16 7.17 2.93
CA SER A 68 -16.21 8.15 2.62
C SER A 68 -16.52 9.13 3.76
N SER A 69 -16.26 8.74 5.02
CA SER A 69 -16.47 9.59 6.20
C SER A 69 -15.22 10.38 6.61
N GLY A 70 -14.19 10.38 5.76
CA GLY A 70 -12.91 11.07 6.02
C GLY A 70 -11.85 10.16 6.66
N PRO A 71 -10.68 10.72 7.01
CA PRO A 71 -9.55 9.97 7.53
C PRO A 71 -9.71 9.65 9.03
N VAL A 72 -9.24 8.44 9.38
CA VAL A 72 -9.06 7.96 10.76
C VAL A 72 -7.60 7.60 10.93
N TYR A 73 -7.00 7.97 12.04
CA TYR A 73 -5.58 7.79 12.32
C TYR A 73 -5.34 6.82 13.48
N GLY A 74 -4.33 5.98 13.31
CA GLY A 74 -3.87 5.03 14.30
C GLY A 74 -4.60 3.70 14.30
N TRP A 75 -3.81 2.62 14.44
CA TRP A 75 -4.28 1.24 14.33
C TRP A 75 -5.46 0.91 15.26
N LYS A 76 -5.42 1.38 16.52
CA LYS A 76 -6.50 1.11 17.50
C LYS A 76 -7.83 1.77 17.10
N ALA A 77 -7.77 3.03 16.63
CA ALA A 77 -8.97 3.76 16.21
C ALA A 77 -9.57 3.17 14.93
N ILE A 78 -8.72 2.78 13.98
CA ILE A 78 -9.16 2.14 12.74
C ILE A 78 -9.80 0.78 13.05
N LYS A 79 -9.19 -0.03 13.93
CA LYS A 79 -9.76 -1.29 14.37
C LYS A 79 -11.14 -1.10 15.03
N GLN A 80 -11.26 -0.10 15.93
CA GLN A 80 -12.54 0.22 16.57
C GLN A 80 -13.60 0.65 15.54
N ARG A 81 -13.19 1.42 14.51
CA ARG A 81 -14.08 1.80 13.40
C ARG A 81 -14.61 0.55 12.67
N TYR A 82 -13.78 -0.46 12.41
CA TYR A 82 -14.23 -1.70 11.78
C TYR A 82 -15.26 -2.43 12.65
N PHE A 83 -15.03 -2.57 13.98
CA PHE A 83 -16.00 -3.19 14.88
C PHE A 83 -17.33 -2.42 14.92
N ASN A 84 -17.29 -1.09 14.89
CA ASN A 84 -18.50 -0.26 14.91
C ASN A 84 -19.29 -0.36 13.59
N SER A 85 -18.58 -0.44 12.46
CA SER A 85 -19.20 -0.48 11.13
C SER A 85 -19.71 -1.88 10.74
N TYR A 86 -19.12 -2.92 11.33
CA TYR A 86 -19.38 -4.32 11.00
C TYR A 86 -19.55 -5.17 12.27
N PRO A 87 -20.61 -4.89 13.08
CA PRO A 87 -20.78 -5.53 14.40
C PRO A 87 -21.24 -7.00 14.32
N THR A 88 -21.67 -7.47 13.16
CA THR A 88 -22.19 -8.83 12.97
C THR A 88 -21.66 -9.46 11.70
N LEU A 89 -21.67 -10.79 11.63
CA LEU A 89 -21.32 -11.53 10.40
C LEU A 89 -22.20 -11.12 9.21
N GLU A 90 -23.48 -10.81 9.47
CA GLU A 90 -24.41 -10.34 8.44
C GLU A 90 -23.98 -9.00 7.86
N SER A 91 -23.54 -8.06 8.72
CA SER A 91 -23.03 -6.76 8.28
C SER A 91 -21.67 -6.86 7.59
N MET A 92 -20.83 -7.82 7.97
CA MET A 92 -19.55 -8.10 7.31
C MET A 92 -19.76 -8.70 5.92
N GLY A 93 -20.62 -9.71 5.81
CA GLY A 93 -20.82 -10.44 4.56
C GLY A 93 -19.60 -11.21 4.10
N GLN A 94 -19.56 -11.54 2.80
CA GLN A 94 -18.42 -12.20 2.17
C GLN A 94 -17.61 -11.22 1.36
N LEU A 95 -16.34 -11.07 1.73
CA LEU A 95 -15.38 -10.20 1.07
C LEU A 95 -14.66 -10.94 -0.05
N THR A 96 -14.49 -10.24 -1.17
CA THR A 96 -13.59 -10.62 -2.26
C THR A 96 -12.76 -9.42 -2.65
N PHE A 97 -11.43 -9.62 -2.78
CA PHE A 97 -10.52 -8.64 -3.34
C PHE A 97 -10.16 -8.96 -4.79
N SER A 98 -10.10 -7.91 -5.62
CA SER A 98 -9.55 -7.98 -6.97
C SER A 98 -8.41 -6.98 -7.08
N VAL A 99 -7.17 -7.47 -7.25
CA VAL A 99 -5.98 -6.62 -7.35
C VAL A 99 -5.69 -6.34 -8.81
N SER A 100 -5.68 -5.06 -9.18
CA SER A 100 -5.41 -4.61 -10.54
C SER A 100 -3.95 -4.21 -10.76
N LYS A 101 -3.25 -3.76 -9.70
CA LYS A 101 -1.86 -3.32 -9.82
C LYS A 101 -1.11 -3.38 -8.50
N ILE A 102 0.14 -3.84 -8.56
CA ILE A 102 1.15 -3.67 -7.50
C ILE A 102 2.39 -3.05 -8.13
N LYS A 103 2.95 -2.01 -7.51
CA LYS A 103 4.18 -1.37 -7.98
C LYS A 103 5.07 -0.97 -6.82
N SER A 104 6.37 -1.22 -6.93
CA SER A 104 7.38 -0.71 -6.01
C SER A 104 7.49 0.82 -6.13
N LEU A 105 7.63 1.49 -5.00
CA LEU A 105 8.01 2.90 -4.88
C LEU A 105 9.47 3.05 -4.45
N THR A 106 9.90 2.14 -3.56
CA THR A 106 11.27 1.98 -3.09
C THR A 106 11.51 0.49 -2.82
N PRO A 107 12.72 0.04 -2.50
CA PRO A 107 12.97 -1.36 -2.14
C PRO A 107 12.12 -1.89 -0.98
N THR A 108 11.59 -1.00 -0.13
CA THR A 108 10.80 -1.37 1.06
C THR A 108 9.41 -0.77 1.08
N THR A 109 8.96 -0.15 -0.02
CA THR A 109 7.65 0.52 -0.08
C THR A 109 7.00 0.22 -1.43
N ALA A 110 5.73 -0.13 -1.40
CA ALA A 110 4.94 -0.38 -2.61
C ALA A 110 3.55 0.25 -2.50
N TYR A 111 2.89 0.44 -3.64
CA TYR A 111 1.46 0.68 -3.65
C TYR A 111 0.72 -0.46 -4.37
N LEU A 112 -0.52 -0.66 -3.95
CA LEU A 112 -1.45 -1.60 -4.56
C LEU A 112 -2.75 -0.89 -4.84
N ILE A 113 -3.30 -1.12 -6.04
CA ILE A 113 -4.64 -0.67 -6.45
C ILE A 113 -5.51 -1.90 -6.66
N GLY A 114 -6.72 -1.86 -6.13
CA GLY A 114 -7.66 -2.94 -6.27
C GLY A 114 -9.09 -2.52 -6.00
N GLU A 115 -9.94 -3.53 -5.99
CA GLU A 115 -11.37 -3.42 -5.73
C GLU A 115 -11.76 -4.38 -4.63
N TYR A 116 -12.73 -3.99 -3.83
CA TYR A 116 -13.40 -4.89 -2.89
C TYR A 116 -14.86 -5.07 -3.30
N TYR A 117 -15.36 -6.26 -3.03
CA TYR A 117 -16.77 -6.59 -3.13
C TYR A 117 -17.19 -7.30 -1.84
N LEU A 118 -18.21 -6.76 -1.18
CA LEU A 118 -18.86 -7.34 -0.02
C LEU A 118 -20.26 -7.82 -0.43
N LYS A 119 -20.43 -9.13 -0.52
CA LYS A 119 -21.74 -9.75 -0.72
C LYS A 119 -22.46 -9.88 0.61
N ARG A 120 -23.59 -9.19 0.78
CA ARG A 120 -24.31 -9.12 2.06
C ARG A 120 -25.82 -9.27 1.86
N VAL A 121 -26.50 -9.87 2.84
CA VAL A 121 -27.98 -9.95 2.85
C VAL A 121 -28.61 -8.55 2.95
N ILE A 122 -27.97 -7.65 3.69
CA ILE A 122 -28.43 -6.24 3.89
C ILE A 122 -28.13 -5.31 2.72
N GLY A 123 -27.69 -5.83 1.59
CA GLY A 123 -27.26 -5.10 0.40
C GLY A 123 -25.75 -5.13 0.20
N ASP A 124 -25.35 -5.37 -1.04
CA ASP A 124 -23.94 -5.45 -1.41
C ASP A 124 -23.24 -4.09 -1.28
N SER A 125 -21.94 -4.13 -1.07
CA SER A 125 -21.07 -2.96 -1.05
C SER A 125 -19.81 -3.24 -1.83
N PHE A 126 -19.37 -2.30 -2.63
CA PHE A 126 -18.17 -2.43 -3.45
C PHE A 126 -17.49 -1.08 -3.62
N GLY A 127 -16.26 -1.10 -4.05
CA GLY A 127 -15.49 0.11 -4.31
C GLY A 127 -14.05 -0.21 -4.61
N HIS A 128 -13.26 0.84 -4.76
CA HIS A 128 -11.84 0.77 -5.09
C HIS A 128 -11.01 1.16 -3.88
N PHE A 129 -9.81 0.62 -3.82
CA PHE A 129 -8.86 1.01 -2.81
C PHE A 129 -7.45 1.23 -3.39
N THR A 130 -6.71 2.08 -2.72
CA THR A 130 -5.27 2.25 -2.89
C THR A 130 -4.61 2.02 -1.55
N LEU A 131 -3.73 1.02 -1.48
CA LEU A 131 -2.98 0.68 -0.28
C LEU A 131 -1.51 1.05 -0.47
N ILE A 132 -0.92 1.70 0.53
CA ILE A 132 0.53 1.87 0.63
C ILE A 132 1.07 0.84 1.60
N TRP A 133 2.06 0.10 1.13
CA TRP A 133 2.70 -0.99 1.83
C TRP A 133 4.12 -0.63 2.24
N LYS A 134 4.55 -1.15 3.38
CA LYS A 134 5.94 -1.06 3.85
C LYS A 134 6.43 -2.43 4.30
N ASN A 135 7.62 -2.79 3.84
CA ASN A 135 8.34 -3.96 4.33
C ASN A 135 9.10 -3.56 5.61
N ILE A 136 8.79 -4.24 6.69
CA ILE A 136 9.41 -4.05 8.01
C ILE A 136 9.92 -5.41 8.46
N GLU A 137 11.23 -5.58 8.50
CA GLU A 137 11.88 -6.82 8.92
C GLU A 137 11.36 -8.06 8.16
N GLY A 138 11.19 -7.92 6.85
CA GLY A 138 10.71 -8.98 5.97
C GLY A 138 9.18 -9.17 5.94
N LYS A 139 8.41 -8.34 6.63
CA LYS A 139 6.94 -8.40 6.64
C LYS A 139 6.35 -7.20 5.93
N TRP A 140 5.55 -7.45 4.90
CA TRP A 140 4.78 -6.42 4.23
C TRP A 140 3.52 -6.08 5.02
N LEU A 141 3.37 -4.79 5.39
CA LEU A 141 2.24 -4.28 6.17
C LEU A 141 1.68 -3.01 5.53
N ILE A 142 0.36 -2.86 5.60
CA ILE A 142 -0.34 -1.67 5.13
C ILE A 142 -0.06 -0.50 6.09
N ILE A 143 0.40 0.62 5.55
CA ILE A 143 0.66 1.86 6.30
C ILE A 143 -0.32 2.99 5.95
N SER A 144 -1.02 2.87 4.82
CA SER A 144 -2.10 3.78 4.43
C SER A 144 -3.10 3.03 3.57
N ASP A 145 -4.37 3.30 3.81
CA ASP A 145 -5.51 2.75 3.10
C ASP A 145 -6.46 3.89 2.70
N HIS A 146 -6.66 4.05 1.40
CA HIS A 146 -7.71 4.92 0.87
C HIS A 146 -8.72 4.07 0.13
N THR A 147 -9.93 4.00 0.66
CA THR A 147 -11.02 3.20 0.12
C THR A 147 -12.22 4.08 -0.21
N SER A 148 -12.62 4.07 -1.48
CA SER A 148 -13.90 4.61 -1.95
C SER A 148 -15.00 3.54 -1.84
N SER A 149 -16.25 3.97 -1.71
CA SER A 149 -17.41 3.08 -1.82
C SER A 149 -18.36 3.61 -2.87
N SER A 150 -18.84 2.74 -3.75
CA SER A 150 -20.00 3.02 -4.60
C SER A 150 -21.26 2.85 -3.76
N LYS A 151 -22.19 3.77 -3.94
CA LYS A 151 -23.53 3.70 -3.35
C LYS A 151 -24.42 2.87 -4.25
#